data_06023f24152861e07506c4c367f88a94
#
_entry.id   06023f24152861e07506c4c367f88a94
#
_cell.length_a   1.000
_cell.length_b   1.000
_cell.length_c   1.000
_cell.angle_alpha   90.00
_cell.angle_beta   90.00
_cell.angle_gamma   90.00
#
_symmetry.space_group_name_H-M   'P 1'
#
loop_
_entity.id
_entity.type
_entity.pdbx_description
1 polymer ?
#
loop_
_entity_poly.entity_id
_entity_poly.type
_entity_poly.pdbx_seq_one_letter_code
_entity_poly.pdbx_strand_id
1 'polypeptide(L)'
;NLPAAKKYGDDVKVSMYMYDRPSWTGEVYETEAYFPTWINKETAPHVKALVDAHKAMFGDERIGCEPSMDKRTGRPLCDKWTFSTNCVSIQGRYGIPCVGFGPGAEAQAHAPNEVTYKDDLVTAAAMYVAALTLYDPSQADGDATVFRAGLTNNKID
;
A
#
# COMPACT_ATOMS: atom_id res chain seq x y z
N ASN A 1 3.02 -19.57 -13.49
CA ASN A 1 4.07 -20.60 -13.44
C ASN A 1 5.24 -20.15 -12.57
N LEU A 2 5.18 -20.44 -11.26
CA LEU A 2 6.28 -20.18 -10.35
C LEU A 2 7.44 -21.13 -10.67
N PRO A 3 8.70 -20.65 -10.78
CA PRO A 3 9.85 -21.51 -11.09
C PRO A 3 10.00 -22.69 -10.11
N ALA A 4 9.66 -22.48 -8.84
CA ALA A 4 9.67 -23.52 -7.82
C ALA A 4 8.65 -24.64 -8.10
N ALA A 5 7.47 -24.32 -8.61
CA ALA A 5 6.46 -25.33 -8.96
C ALA A 5 6.87 -26.15 -10.19
N LYS A 6 7.52 -25.52 -11.18
CA LYS A 6 8.02 -26.21 -12.38
C LYS A 6 9.01 -27.33 -12.06
N LYS A 7 9.78 -27.18 -10.97
CA LYS A 7 10.77 -28.18 -10.55
C LYS A 7 10.13 -29.52 -10.16
N TYR A 8 8.90 -29.50 -9.70
CA TYR A 8 8.18 -30.67 -9.21
C TYR A 8 7.17 -31.23 -10.21
N GLY A 9 7.15 -30.69 -11.43
CA GLY A 9 6.27 -31.17 -12.49
C GLY A 9 4.79 -31.17 -12.11
N ASP A 10 4.10 -32.25 -12.39
CA ASP A 10 2.66 -32.38 -12.14
C ASP A 10 2.30 -32.65 -10.67
N ASP A 11 3.28 -32.91 -9.82
CA ASP A 11 3.06 -33.15 -8.39
C ASP A 11 2.66 -31.87 -7.64
N VAL A 12 2.95 -30.70 -8.22
CA VAL A 12 2.62 -29.40 -7.63
C VAL A 12 1.77 -28.59 -8.60
N LYS A 13 0.52 -28.35 -8.22
CA LYS A 13 -0.40 -27.47 -8.94
C LYS A 13 -0.52 -26.14 -8.21
N VAL A 14 -0.34 -25.06 -8.95
CA VAL A 14 -0.58 -23.70 -8.46
C VAL A 14 -1.78 -23.14 -9.22
N SER A 15 -2.86 -22.88 -8.50
CA SER A 15 -4.08 -22.31 -9.05
C SER A 15 -4.55 -21.15 -8.19
N MET A 16 -5.32 -20.27 -8.80
CA MET A 16 -6.05 -19.23 -8.10
C MET A 16 -7.46 -19.73 -7.82
N TYR A 17 -7.92 -19.58 -6.59
CA TYR A 17 -9.28 -19.94 -6.25
C TYR A 17 -10.20 -18.71 -6.33
N MET A 18 -11.49 -18.97 -6.54
CA MET A 18 -12.51 -17.95 -6.45
C MET A 18 -13.01 -17.83 -5.01
N TYR A 19 -13.12 -16.59 -4.54
CA TYR A 19 -13.77 -16.30 -3.28
C TYR A 19 -15.28 -16.16 -3.54
N ASP A 20 -16.05 -17.08 -3.02
CA ASP A 20 -17.47 -17.27 -3.26
C ASP A 20 -18.32 -17.22 -1.98
N ARG A 21 -17.75 -16.73 -0.89
CA ARG A 21 -18.48 -16.70 0.37
C ARG A 21 -19.56 -15.63 0.38
N PRO A 22 -20.75 -15.94 0.91
CA PRO A 22 -21.82 -14.96 1.00
C PRO A 22 -21.47 -13.81 1.95
N SER A 23 -21.93 -12.63 1.60
CA SER A 23 -21.94 -11.46 2.47
C SER A 23 -22.94 -11.67 3.62
N TRP A 24 -23.01 -10.74 4.56
CA TRP A 24 -23.99 -10.76 5.65
C TRP A 24 -25.44 -10.69 5.16
N THR A 25 -25.69 -10.19 3.94
CA THR A 25 -27.01 -10.18 3.30
C THR A 25 -27.34 -11.50 2.58
N GLY A 26 -26.39 -12.43 2.49
CA GLY A 26 -26.53 -13.69 1.75
C GLY A 26 -26.13 -13.60 0.27
N GLU A 27 -25.78 -12.40 -0.22
CA GLU A 27 -25.34 -12.21 -1.59
C GLU A 27 -23.92 -12.75 -1.79
N VAL A 28 -23.73 -13.47 -2.90
CA VAL A 28 -22.43 -14.01 -3.31
C VAL A 28 -21.88 -13.19 -4.47
N TYR A 29 -20.69 -12.61 -4.25
CA TYR A 29 -19.92 -11.93 -5.30
C TYR A 29 -18.64 -12.73 -5.54
N GLU A 30 -18.65 -13.57 -6.56
CA GLU A 30 -17.45 -14.31 -6.93
C GLU A 30 -16.34 -13.36 -7.37
N THR A 31 -15.21 -13.45 -6.70
CA THR A 31 -14.00 -12.71 -7.05
C THR A 31 -12.77 -13.59 -6.98
N GLU A 32 -11.81 -13.33 -7.88
CA GLU A 32 -10.52 -14.00 -7.78
C GLU A 32 -9.84 -13.64 -6.47
N ALA A 33 -9.42 -14.66 -5.70
CA ALA A 33 -8.63 -14.47 -4.48
C ALA A 33 -7.19 -14.10 -4.82
N TYR A 34 -7.03 -12.99 -5.56
CA TYR A 34 -5.75 -12.47 -6.02
C TYR A 34 -5.53 -11.05 -5.52
N PHE A 35 -4.43 -10.87 -4.80
CA PHE A 35 -4.04 -9.61 -4.17
C PHE A 35 -2.69 -9.16 -4.72
N PRO A 36 -2.67 -8.49 -5.88
CA PRO A 36 -1.42 -8.01 -6.47
C PRO A 36 -0.76 -6.97 -5.58
N THR A 37 0.53 -7.12 -5.38
CA THR A 37 1.34 -6.10 -4.70
C THR A 37 1.85 -5.07 -5.69
N TRP A 38 2.30 -3.93 -5.19
CA TRP A 38 2.93 -2.90 -5.99
C TRP A 38 4.11 -2.29 -5.24
N ILE A 39 4.99 -1.64 -5.99
CA ILE A 39 6.12 -0.89 -5.45
C ILE A 39 6.05 0.51 -6.06
N ASN A 40 6.12 1.52 -5.23
CA ASN A 40 6.28 2.90 -5.66
C ASN A 40 7.77 3.28 -5.65
N LYS A 41 8.20 4.07 -6.64
CA LYS A 41 9.48 4.78 -6.53
C LYS A 41 9.32 5.91 -5.51
N GLU A 42 10.33 6.17 -4.69
CA GLU A 42 10.31 7.31 -3.76
C GLU A 42 10.22 8.66 -4.49
N THR A 43 10.70 8.70 -5.74
CA THR A 43 10.62 9.86 -6.64
C THR A 43 9.26 10.03 -7.31
N ALA A 44 8.35 9.07 -7.18
CA ALA A 44 7.02 9.18 -7.78
C ALA A 44 6.27 10.39 -7.20
N PRO A 45 5.57 11.20 -8.03
CA PRO A 45 4.99 12.48 -7.60
C PRO A 45 4.08 12.38 -6.38
N HIS A 46 3.25 11.33 -6.31
CA HIS A 46 2.33 11.10 -5.20
C HIS A 46 3.04 10.69 -3.89
N VAL A 47 4.19 10.01 -3.99
CA VAL A 47 5.04 9.68 -2.83
C VAL A 47 5.82 10.92 -2.41
N LYS A 48 6.45 11.58 -3.38
CA LYS A 48 7.26 12.78 -3.15
C LYS A 48 6.45 13.90 -2.49
N ALA A 49 5.22 14.13 -2.91
CA ALA A 49 4.35 15.14 -2.32
C ALA A 49 4.12 14.92 -0.82
N LEU A 50 3.90 13.67 -0.39
CA LEU A 50 3.76 13.34 1.03
C LEU A 50 5.09 13.49 1.79
N VAL A 51 6.19 13.07 1.20
CA VAL A 51 7.53 13.21 1.80
C VAL A 51 7.89 14.68 1.97
N ASP A 52 7.69 15.48 0.94
CA ASP A 52 7.98 16.91 0.97
C ASP A 52 7.07 17.66 1.97
N ALA A 53 5.80 17.29 2.04
CA ALA A 53 4.88 17.81 3.05
C ALA A 53 5.35 17.48 4.47
N HIS A 54 5.76 16.24 4.72
CA HIS A 54 6.31 15.84 6.01
C HIS A 54 7.56 16.63 6.36
N LYS A 55 8.50 16.73 5.42
CA LYS A 55 9.76 17.47 5.64
C LYS A 55 9.53 18.95 5.94
N ALA A 56 8.59 19.56 5.23
CA ALA A 56 8.22 20.97 5.44
C ALA A 56 7.59 21.22 6.82
N MET A 57 6.82 20.28 7.33
CA MET A 57 6.10 20.43 8.60
C MET A 57 6.89 19.94 9.81
N PHE A 58 7.65 18.86 9.65
CA PHE A 58 8.23 18.11 10.78
C PHE A 58 9.72 17.80 10.63
N GLY A 59 10.33 18.14 9.49
CA GLY A 59 11.73 17.84 9.19
C GLY A 59 11.95 16.43 8.63
N ASP A 60 13.21 16.03 8.60
CA ASP A 60 13.63 14.79 7.93
C ASP A 60 13.43 13.53 8.77
N GLU A 61 13.22 13.68 10.07
CA GLU A 61 13.00 12.54 10.96
C GLU A 61 11.54 12.10 10.96
N ARG A 62 11.32 10.79 10.91
CA ARG A 62 9.98 10.22 11.01
C ARG A 62 9.39 10.48 12.40
N ILE A 63 8.19 11.07 12.45
CA ILE A 63 7.46 11.25 13.69
C ILE A 63 6.86 9.90 14.12
N GLY A 64 6.99 9.58 15.40
CA GLY A 64 6.26 8.48 16.03
C GLY A 64 4.86 8.92 16.47
N CYS A 65 3.98 7.98 16.74
CA CYS A 65 2.69 8.22 17.40
C CYS A 65 2.72 7.77 18.85
N GLU A 66 1.96 8.45 19.69
CA GLU A 66 1.69 8.01 21.06
C GLU A 66 1.01 6.61 21.05
N PRO A 67 1.24 5.73 22.05
CA PRO A 67 2.13 5.86 23.20
C PRO A 67 3.58 5.42 22.90
N SER A 68 3.84 4.88 21.74
CA SER A 68 5.19 4.50 21.33
C SER A 68 5.84 5.66 20.60
N MET A 69 5.99 6.80 21.24
CA MET A 69 6.81 7.90 20.75
C MET A 69 8.30 7.50 20.64
N ASP A 70 8.54 6.25 20.35
CA ASP A 70 9.79 5.88 19.73
C ASP A 70 9.93 6.78 18.51
N LYS A 71 10.60 7.91 18.72
CA LYS A 71 11.25 8.59 17.62
C LYS A 71 12.03 7.48 16.96
N ARG A 72 11.45 6.92 15.92
CA ARG A 72 12.09 5.83 15.17
C ARG A 72 13.21 6.45 14.36
N THR A 73 14.13 7.02 15.09
CA THR A 73 15.36 7.61 14.60
C THR A 73 16.02 6.59 13.70
N GLY A 74 16.35 7.03 12.50
CA GLY A 74 17.00 6.17 11.51
C GLY A 74 16.04 5.32 10.64
N ARG A 75 14.72 5.38 10.81
CA ARG A 75 13.80 4.80 9.81
C ARG A 75 13.51 5.81 8.69
N PRO A 76 13.47 5.37 7.44
CA PRO A 76 13.13 6.24 6.33
C PRO A 76 11.68 6.74 6.45
N LEU A 77 11.37 7.88 5.85
CA LEU A 77 10.01 8.40 5.76
C LEU A 77 9.11 7.47 4.95
N CYS A 78 9.64 6.88 3.87
CA CYS A 78 8.99 5.84 3.10
C CYS A 78 9.39 4.46 3.60
N ASP A 79 8.43 3.59 3.81
CA ASP A 79 8.67 2.21 4.25
C ASP A 79 7.65 1.26 3.58
N LYS A 80 7.86 -0.03 3.76
CA LYS A 80 6.92 -1.04 3.30
C LYS A 80 5.65 -1.03 4.15
N TRP A 81 4.53 -1.29 3.52
CA TRP A 81 3.27 -1.57 4.18
C TRP A 81 3.11 -3.09 4.31
N THR A 82 2.87 -3.58 5.51
CA THR A 82 2.82 -5.02 5.78
C THR A 82 1.43 -5.62 5.62
N PHE A 83 0.41 -4.79 5.56
CA PHE A 83 -0.98 -5.21 5.42
C PHE A 83 -1.50 -5.00 4.00
N SER A 84 -2.59 -5.68 3.68
CA SER A 84 -3.36 -5.45 2.46
C SER A 84 -4.32 -4.29 2.65
N THR A 85 -4.53 -3.52 1.59
CA THR A 85 -5.48 -2.39 1.54
C THR A 85 -6.25 -2.39 0.23
N ASN A 86 -7.24 -1.50 0.10
CA ASN A 86 -7.96 -1.30 -1.17
C ASN A 86 -7.04 -0.89 -2.33
N CYS A 87 -5.84 -0.40 -2.04
CA CYS A 87 -4.84 -0.08 -3.06
C CYS A 87 -4.35 -1.31 -3.84
N VAL A 88 -4.57 -2.50 -3.34
CA VAL A 88 -4.44 -3.77 -4.10
C VAL A 88 -5.22 -3.71 -5.41
N SER A 89 -6.47 -3.22 -5.36
CA SER A 89 -7.26 -3.03 -6.57
C SER A 89 -6.84 -1.78 -7.33
N ILE A 90 -6.65 -0.66 -6.66
CA ILE A 90 -6.38 0.64 -7.28
C ILE A 90 -5.06 0.58 -8.07
N GLN A 91 -3.96 0.33 -7.41
CA GLN A 91 -2.65 0.27 -8.08
C GLN A 91 -2.30 -1.14 -8.55
N GLY A 92 -2.55 -2.15 -7.72
CA GLY A 92 -2.15 -3.51 -8.05
C GLY A 92 -2.86 -4.09 -9.26
N ARG A 93 -4.17 -3.84 -9.45
CA ARG A 93 -4.95 -4.33 -10.59
C ARG A 93 -5.01 -3.31 -11.73
N TYR A 94 -5.27 -2.06 -11.43
CA TYR A 94 -5.58 -1.04 -12.45
C TYR A 94 -4.41 -0.10 -12.74
N GLY A 95 -3.31 -0.17 -11.99
CA GLY A 95 -2.13 0.67 -12.23
C GLY A 95 -2.33 2.14 -11.89
N ILE A 96 -3.39 2.49 -11.17
CA ILE A 96 -3.64 3.86 -10.72
C ILE A 96 -2.70 4.15 -9.55
N PRO A 97 -1.84 5.18 -9.62
CA PRO A 97 -0.89 5.49 -8.57
C PRO A 97 -1.55 5.61 -7.20
N CYS A 98 -1.02 4.90 -6.21
CA CYS A 98 -1.57 4.86 -4.87
C CYS A 98 -0.46 4.76 -3.83
N VAL A 99 -0.56 5.54 -2.76
CA VAL A 99 0.35 5.48 -1.62
C VAL A 99 -0.45 5.44 -0.32
N GLY A 100 0.01 4.65 0.64
CA GLY A 100 -0.61 4.58 1.96
C GLY A 100 -0.07 5.68 2.87
N PHE A 101 -0.98 6.42 3.47
CA PHE A 101 -0.70 7.38 4.54
C PHE A 101 -1.96 7.55 5.40
N GLY A 102 -1.78 7.62 6.71
CA GLY A 102 -2.91 7.85 7.62
C GLY A 102 -2.46 8.04 9.07
N PRO A 103 -3.39 8.45 9.93
CA PRO A 103 -3.14 8.55 11.37
C PRO A 103 -3.04 7.16 12.01
N GLY A 104 -2.39 7.08 13.15
CA GLY A 104 -2.26 5.86 13.93
C GLY A 104 -0.93 5.13 13.78
N ALA A 105 -0.73 4.14 14.63
CA ALA A 105 0.47 3.32 14.66
C ALA A 105 0.20 1.97 13.97
N GLU A 106 0.96 1.67 12.91
CA GLU A 106 0.85 0.38 12.20
C GLU A 106 0.99 -0.83 13.14
N ALA A 107 1.85 -0.70 14.17
CA ALA A 107 2.06 -1.75 15.15
C ALA A 107 0.82 -2.08 16.00
N GLN A 108 -0.19 -1.20 16.03
CA GLN A 108 -1.44 -1.41 16.74
C GLN A 108 -2.54 -1.96 15.84
N ALA A 109 -2.34 -1.99 14.52
CA ALA A 109 -3.33 -2.51 13.59
C ALA A 109 -3.69 -3.96 13.93
N HIS A 110 -4.98 -4.24 14.06
CA HIS A 110 -5.53 -5.54 14.48
C HIS A 110 -5.12 -5.99 15.90
N ALA A 111 -4.58 -5.09 16.72
CA ALA A 111 -4.26 -5.38 18.11
C ALA A 111 -5.47 -5.15 19.04
N PRO A 112 -5.54 -5.82 20.19
CA PRO A 112 -6.51 -5.46 21.23
C PRO A 112 -6.34 -4.00 21.65
N ASN A 113 -7.46 -3.30 21.80
CA ASN A 113 -7.49 -1.89 22.18
C ASN A 113 -6.75 -0.96 21.18
N GLU A 114 -6.86 -1.26 19.91
CA GLU A 114 -6.36 -0.36 18.85
C GLU A 114 -6.97 1.04 19.02
N VAL A 115 -6.10 2.05 18.98
CA VAL A 115 -6.48 3.45 19.17
C VAL A 115 -5.86 4.33 18.09
N THR A 116 -6.55 5.43 17.80
CA THR A 116 -6.02 6.54 17.01
C THR A 116 -6.11 7.81 17.84
N TYR A 117 -5.01 8.51 18.01
CA TYR A 117 -4.98 9.74 18.79
C TYR A 117 -5.58 10.90 17.99
N LYS A 118 -6.29 11.79 18.69
CA LYS A 118 -6.94 12.95 18.05
C LYS A 118 -5.94 13.88 17.37
N ASP A 119 -4.76 14.06 17.97
CA ASP A 119 -3.70 14.89 17.43
C ASP A 119 -3.14 14.30 16.11
N ASP A 120 -3.07 12.98 16.00
CA ASP A 120 -2.68 12.29 14.75
C ASP A 120 -3.72 12.54 13.64
N LEU A 121 -5.01 12.60 13.97
CA LEU A 121 -6.06 12.94 13.00
C LEU A 121 -5.88 14.36 12.45
N VAL A 122 -5.59 15.33 13.32
CA VAL A 122 -5.34 16.71 12.92
C VAL A 122 -4.07 16.81 12.07
N THR A 123 -3.01 16.14 12.50
CA THR A 123 -1.75 16.05 11.76
C THR A 123 -1.93 15.44 10.39
N ALA A 124 -2.66 14.34 10.28
CA ALA A 124 -2.93 13.69 9.01
C ALA A 124 -3.75 14.58 8.07
N ALA A 125 -4.75 15.29 8.59
CA ALA A 125 -5.53 16.24 7.80
C ALA A 125 -4.65 17.37 7.24
N ALA A 126 -3.78 17.95 8.06
CA ALA A 126 -2.84 18.98 7.64
C ALA A 126 -1.86 18.45 6.58
N MET A 127 -1.36 17.23 6.76
CA MET A 127 -0.49 16.55 5.80
C MET A 127 -1.18 16.34 4.43
N TYR A 128 -2.46 15.94 4.42
CA TYR A 128 -3.21 15.80 3.16
C TYR A 128 -3.32 17.13 2.42
N VAL A 129 -3.62 18.22 3.11
CA VAL A 129 -3.69 19.56 2.50
C VAL A 129 -2.33 19.95 1.93
N ALA A 130 -1.26 19.79 2.70
CA ALA A 130 0.09 20.13 2.26
C ALA A 130 0.53 19.28 1.06
N ALA A 131 0.29 17.97 1.11
CA ALA A 131 0.65 17.07 0.02
C ALA A 131 -0.10 17.39 -1.28
N LEU A 132 -1.39 17.71 -1.21
CA LEU A 132 -2.16 18.13 -2.40
C LEU A 132 -1.64 19.44 -2.98
N THR A 133 -1.16 20.36 -2.15
CA THR A 133 -0.57 21.63 -2.59
C THR A 133 0.78 21.43 -3.28
N LEU A 134 1.54 20.40 -2.83
CA LEU A 134 2.87 20.10 -3.36
C LEU A 134 2.85 19.07 -4.49
N TYR A 135 1.70 18.48 -4.78
CA TYR A 135 1.57 17.48 -5.82
C TYR A 135 1.71 18.08 -7.21
N ASP A 136 2.71 17.64 -7.95
CA ASP A 136 2.95 18.03 -9.33
C ASP A 136 2.91 16.80 -10.25
N PRO A 137 1.81 16.60 -10.97
CA PRO A 137 1.68 15.45 -11.86
C PRO A 137 2.63 15.50 -13.07
N SER A 138 3.18 16.66 -13.40
CA SER A 138 4.12 16.80 -14.54
C SER A 138 5.47 16.13 -14.28
N GLN A 139 5.78 15.85 -12.99
CA GLN A 139 6.98 15.14 -12.59
C GLN A 139 6.81 13.59 -12.64
N ALA A 140 5.69 13.10 -13.14
CA ALA A 140 5.48 11.69 -13.34
C ALA A 140 6.41 11.21 -14.47
N ASP A 141 7.53 10.59 -14.10
CA ASP A 141 8.28 9.77 -15.03
C ASP A 141 7.31 8.74 -15.61
N GLY A 142 7.22 8.63 -16.95
CA GLY A 142 6.26 7.77 -17.63
C GLY A 142 6.40 6.26 -17.39
N ASP A 143 7.01 5.90 -16.29
CA ASP A 143 7.32 4.53 -15.90
C ASP A 143 6.68 4.19 -14.55
N ALA A 144 5.35 4.09 -14.56
CA ALA A 144 4.66 3.34 -13.52
C ALA A 144 5.00 1.86 -13.68
N THR A 145 6.19 1.47 -13.19
CA THR A 145 6.59 0.07 -13.17
C THR A 145 5.71 -0.66 -12.17
N VAL A 146 4.57 -1.12 -12.64
CA VAL A 146 3.77 -2.10 -11.90
C VAL A 146 4.56 -3.40 -11.92
N PHE A 147 5.23 -3.70 -10.84
CA PHE A 147 5.75 -5.05 -10.61
C PHE A 147 4.56 -5.99 -10.48
N ARG A 148 4.09 -6.51 -11.60
CA ARG A 148 3.24 -7.69 -11.60
C ARG A 148 4.14 -8.85 -11.21
N ALA A 149 4.13 -9.21 -9.94
CA ALA A 149 4.83 -10.38 -9.48
C ALA A 149 4.37 -11.59 -10.29
N GLY A 150 5.16 -11.97 -11.30
CA GLY A 150 5.18 -13.30 -11.87
C GLY A 150 4.04 -13.73 -12.80
N LEU A 151 3.10 -12.88 -13.17
CA LEU A 151 2.09 -13.22 -14.18
C LEU A 151 2.37 -12.41 -15.45
N THR A 152 3.27 -12.93 -16.29
CA THR A 152 3.31 -12.55 -17.70
C THR A 152 1.94 -12.79 -18.31
N ASN A 153 1.46 -11.81 -19.08
CA ASN A 153 0.26 -11.93 -19.91
C ASN A 153 0.38 -13.15 -20.83
N ASN A 154 0.04 -14.32 -20.36
CA ASN A 154 -0.39 -15.38 -21.22
C ASN A 154 -1.91 -15.22 -21.32
N LYS A 155 -2.37 -14.62 -22.43
CA LYS A 155 -3.72 -14.85 -22.92
C LYS A 155 -3.93 -16.36 -22.83
N ILE A 156 -4.92 -16.74 -22.07
CA ILE A 156 -5.53 -18.06 -22.17
C ILE A 156 -6.42 -17.91 -23.40
N ASP A 157 -5.98 -18.47 -24.51
CA ASP A 157 -6.82 -18.77 -25.66
C ASP A 157 -7.73 -19.94 -25.31
#